data_fa62bbebed2bbba134b11c85e06162f5
#
_entry.id   fa62bbebed2bbba134b11c85e06162f5
#
_cell.length_a   1.000
_cell.length_b   1.000
_cell.length_c   1.000
_cell.angle_alpha   90.00
_cell.angle_beta   90.00
_cell.angle_gamma   90.00
#
_symmetry.space_group_name_H-M   'P 1'
#
loop_
_entity.id
_entity.type
_entity.pdbx_description
1 polymer ?
#
loop_
_entity_poly.entity_id
_entity_poly.type
_entity_poly.pdbx_seq_one_letter_code
_entity_poly.pdbx_strand_id
1 'polypeptide(L)'
;MTRKSGRRPDPRPQPTKRSPWRWIAFSAPIIFLGGLVALSVLGESRSAEPGLAPAFELATTDGRWVSLDETLAKGDALLYFSMGVGCDGCFAQIPEIEAAVTQRGLTLLPIMVDPAPLVSNEAARFGIDTPILIDSGARVAEAYGMVGVYGHGDRPSHSFALVRDDGSIGWVRHYAEMFVPAAALFSELDPALEA
;
A
#
# COMPACT_ATOMS: atom_id res chain seq x y z
N MET A 1 85.70 11.02 -33.11
CA MET A 1 85.15 9.78 -33.76
C MET A 1 83.90 9.37 -33.03
N THR A 2 82.74 9.78 -33.48
CA THR A 2 81.44 9.52 -32.85
C THR A 2 80.65 8.59 -33.75
N ARG A 3 80.34 7.38 -33.25
CA ARG A 3 79.64 6.29 -33.94
C ARG A 3 78.14 6.51 -33.79
N LYS A 4 77.48 6.83 -34.88
CA LYS A 4 75.96 6.97 -34.98
C LYS A 4 75.36 5.58 -34.98
N SER A 5 74.63 5.23 -33.92
CA SER A 5 73.82 4.03 -33.81
C SER A 5 72.48 4.21 -34.61
N GLY A 6 72.33 3.44 -35.62
CA GLY A 6 71.07 3.44 -36.43
C GLY A 6 69.96 2.62 -35.75
N ARG A 7 68.89 3.28 -35.37
CA ARG A 7 67.64 2.68 -34.88
C ARG A 7 66.87 2.09 -36.02
N ARG A 8 66.58 0.79 -35.99
CA ARG A 8 65.65 0.13 -36.96
C ARG A 8 64.20 0.55 -36.65
N PRO A 9 63.37 0.77 -37.65
CA PRO A 9 61.94 1.07 -37.42
C PRO A 9 61.20 -0.20 -37.02
N ASP A 10 60.31 -0.04 -36.01
CA ASP A 10 59.41 -1.05 -35.49
C ASP A 10 58.34 -1.42 -36.52
N PRO A 11 58.00 -2.71 -36.69
CA PRO A 11 56.92 -3.12 -37.62
C PRO A 11 55.58 -2.71 -37.06
N ARG A 12 54.80 -1.95 -37.83
CA ARG A 12 53.43 -1.53 -37.50
C ARG A 12 52.52 -2.77 -37.37
N PRO A 13 51.73 -2.87 -36.30
CA PRO A 13 50.74 -3.95 -36.16
C PRO A 13 49.64 -3.83 -37.22
N GLN A 14 49.37 -4.92 -37.91
CA GLN A 14 48.30 -4.99 -38.89
C GLN A 14 46.95 -5.07 -38.19
N PRO A 15 45.87 -4.41 -38.69
CA PRO A 15 44.53 -4.49 -38.08
C PRO A 15 43.94 -5.88 -38.34
N THR A 16 43.66 -6.61 -37.26
CA THR A 16 42.94 -7.87 -37.32
C THR A 16 41.49 -7.61 -37.73
N LYS A 17 41.03 -8.18 -38.86
CA LYS A 17 39.64 -8.17 -39.29
C LYS A 17 38.79 -8.87 -38.20
N ARG A 18 38.09 -8.10 -37.38
CA ARG A 18 37.12 -8.63 -36.42
C ARG A 18 35.89 -9.12 -37.19
N SER A 19 35.61 -10.42 -37.15
CA SER A 19 34.43 -11.04 -37.75
C SER A 19 33.17 -10.51 -37.05
N PRO A 20 32.18 -9.96 -37.78
CA PRO A 20 30.94 -9.44 -37.19
C PRO A 20 30.03 -10.53 -36.57
N TRP A 21 30.33 -11.79 -36.82
CA TRP A 21 29.47 -12.91 -36.42
C TRP A 21 29.61 -13.31 -34.95
N ARG A 22 30.62 -12.81 -34.26
CA ARG A 22 30.81 -13.09 -32.81
C ARG A 22 29.85 -12.30 -31.88
N TRP A 23 29.19 -11.27 -32.39
CA TRP A 23 28.27 -10.44 -31.60
C TRP A 23 26.81 -10.96 -31.62
N ILE A 24 26.46 -11.79 -32.63
CA ILE A 24 25.09 -12.32 -32.77
C ILE A 24 24.80 -13.47 -31.79
N ALA A 25 25.85 -14.17 -31.30
CA ALA A 25 25.68 -15.32 -30.40
C ALA A 25 25.40 -14.94 -28.91
N PHE A 26 25.66 -13.68 -28.52
CA PHE A 26 25.47 -13.23 -27.12
C PHE A 26 24.22 -12.35 -26.89
N SER A 27 23.55 -11.92 -27.96
CA SER A 27 22.35 -11.07 -27.84
C SER A 27 21.05 -11.85 -27.67
N ALA A 28 20.98 -13.10 -28.13
CA ALA A 28 19.76 -13.90 -28.06
C ALA A 28 19.31 -14.24 -26.63
N PRO A 29 20.19 -14.64 -25.67
CA PRO A 29 19.76 -14.95 -24.30
C PRO A 29 19.35 -13.71 -23.49
N ILE A 30 19.92 -12.52 -23.79
CA ILE A 30 19.60 -11.28 -23.08
C ILE A 30 18.19 -10.78 -23.43
N ILE A 31 17.78 -10.92 -24.70
CA ILE A 31 16.44 -10.52 -25.14
C ILE A 31 15.38 -11.47 -24.54
N PHE A 32 15.69 -12.77 -24.41
CA PHE A 32 14.75 -13.73 -23.83
C PHE A 32 14.58 -13.55 -22.31
N LEU A 33 15.67 -13.23 -21.59
CA LEU A 33 15.62 -12.94 -20.16
C LEU A 33 14.95 -11.59 -19.89
N GLY A 34 15.19 -10.56 -20.72
CA GLY A 34 14.54 -9.26 -20.65
C GLY A 34 13.03 -9.32 -20.90
N GLY A 35 12.59 -10.18 -21.82
CA GLY A 35 11.16 -10.42 -22.09
C GLY A 35 10.44 -11.11 -20.95
N LEU A 36 11.09 -12.07 -20.27
CA LEU A 36 10.51 -12.79 -19.15
C LEU A 36 10.39 -11.92 -17.88
N VAL A 37 11.39 -11.05 -17.65
CA VAL A 37 11.36 -10.08 -16.54
C VAL A 37 10.33 -8.97 -16.80
N ALA A 38 10.16 -8.53 -18.06
CA ALA A 38 9.14 -7.54 -18.40
C ALA A 38 7.70 -8.06 -18.22
N LEU A 39 7.44 -9.36 -18.47
CA LEU A 39 6.13 -9.95 -18.17
C LEU A 39 5.86 -10.11 -16.67
N SER A 40 6.90 -10.20 -15.83
CA SER A 40 6.75 -10.33 -14.37
C SER A 40 6.57 -8.99 -13.68
N VAL A 41 6.90 -7.86 -14.34
CA VAL A 41 6.80 -6.49 -13.80
C VAL A 41 5.49 -5.82 -14.24
N LEU A 42 4.78 -6.41 -15.19
CA LEU A 42 3.39 -6.05 -15.48
C LEU A 42 2.44 -6.73 -14.45
N GLY A 43 2.81 -6.69 -13.17
CA GLY A 43 1.88 -6.81 -12.07
C GLY A 43 0.89 -5.66 -12.26
N GLU A 44 -0.33 -6.02 -12.56
CA GLU A 44 -1.46 -5.14 -12.82
C GLU A 44 -1.57 -4.10 -11.71
N SER A 45 -1.08 -2.89 -11.97
CA SER A 45 -1.66 -1.71 -11.35
C SER A 45 -3.08 -1.66 -11.92
N ARG A 46 -4.01 -2.35 -11.26
CA ARG A 46 -5.43 -2.16 -11.51
C ARG A 46 -5.69 -0.69 -11.22
N SER A 47 -5.77 0.11 -12.24
CA SER A 47 -6.32 1.45 -12.14
C SER A 47 -7.72 1.24 -11.57
N ALA A 48 -7.98 1.79 -10.35
CA ALA A 48 -9.28 1.69 -9.72
C ALA A 48 -10.33 2.15 -10.73
N GLU A 49 -11.27 1.30 -11.06
CA GLU A 49 -12.43 1.69 -11.84
C GLU A 49 -13.18 2.77 -11.03
N PRO A 50 -13.71 3.82 -11.66
CA PRO A 50 -14.44 4.86 -10.94
C PRO A 50 -15.58 4.23 -10.10
N GLY A 51 -15.49 4.36 -8.78
CA GLY A 51 -16.47 3.84 -7.84
C GLY A 51 -16.13 2.49 -7.20
N LEU A 52 -15.09 1.77 -7.66
CA LEU A 52 -14.62 0.56 -6.99
C LEU A 52 -13.53 0.86 -5.97
N ALA A 53 -13.58 0.13 -4.86
CA ALA A 53 -12.59 0.22 -3.80
C ALA A 53 -11.23 -0.33 -4.26
N PRO A 54 -10.12 0.39 -4.06
CA PRO A 54 -8.78 -0.13 -4.30
C PRO A 54 -8.54 -1.42 -3.50
N ALA A 55 -8.23 -2.51 -4.19
CA ALA A 55 -7.93 -3.79 -3.55
C ALA A 55 -6.63 -3.71 -2.76
N PHE A 56 -6.57 -4.41 -1.63
CA PHE A 56 -5.36 -4.53 -0.82
C PHE A 56 -5.29 -5.86 -0.09
N GLU A 57 -4.07 -6.21 0.30
CA GLU A 57 -3.76 -7.26 1.24
C GLU A 57 -2.70 -6.70 2.21
N LEU A 58 -3.01 -6.67 3.51
CA LEU A 58 -2.15 -6.09 4.55
C LEU A 58 -1.92 -7.08 5.69
N ALA A 59 -0.71 -7.03 6.25
CA ALA A 59 -0.42 -7.71 7.50
C ALA A 59 -1.11 -7.01 8.68
N THR A 60 -1.52 -7.78 9.67
CA THR A 60 -2.13 -7.27 10.90
C THR A 60 -1.13 -7.25 12.06
N THR A 61 -1.49 -6.58 13.15
CA THR A 61 -0.70 -6.53 14.38
C THR A 61 -0.45 -7.89 15.01
N ASP A 62 -1.28 -8.89 14.75
CA ASP A 62 -1.12 -10.28 15.22
C ASP A 62 -0.42 -11.20 14.19
N GLY A 63 0.09 -10.64 13.09
CA GLY A 63 0.89 -11.32 12.07
C GLY A 63 0.10 -12.11 11.04
N ARG A 64 -1.23 -12.01 11.03
CA ARG A 64 -2.07 -12.56 9.95
C ARG A 64 -2.08 -11.62 8.75
N TRP A 65 -2.56 -12.09 7.61
CA TRP A 65 -2.84 -11.27 6.44
C TRP A 65 -4.35 -11.13 6.28
N VAL A 66 -4.79 -9.94 5.90
CA VAL A 66 -6.18 -9.62 5.62
C VAL A 66 -6.27 -9.01 4.22
N SER A 67 -7.06 -9.64 3.38
CA SER A 67 -7.42 -9.15 2.05
C SER A 67 -8.78 -8.47 2.10
N LEU A 68 -8.94 -7.37 1.36
CA LEU A 68 -10.23 -6.72 1.21
C LEU A 68 -11.24 -7.67 0.57
N ASP A 69 -10.87 -8.35 -0.52
CA ASP A 69 -11.76 -9.27 -1.26
C ASP A 69 -12.28 -10.41 -0.36
N GLU A 70 -11.41 -11.02 0.47
CA GLU A 70 -11.82 -12.05 1.42
C GLU A 70 -12.74 -11.50 2.53
N THR A 71 -12.59 -10.24 2.88
CA THR A 71 -13.46 -9.57 3.85
C THR A 71 -14.83 -9.33 3.22
N LEU A 72 -14.89 -8.78 2.02
CA LEU A 72 -16.13 -8.47 1.30
C LEU A 72 -16.91 -9.72 0.93
N ALA A 73 -16.26 -10.87 0.76
CA ALA A 73 -16.96 -12.15 0.60
C ALA A 73 -17.84 -12.54 1.80
N LYS A 74 -17.69 -11.85 2.95
CA LYS A 74 -18.46 -12.07 4.19
C LYS A 74 -19.50 -10.98 4.44
N GLY A 75 -19.45 -9.87 3.69
CA GLY A 75 -20.32 -8.70 3.81
C GLY A 75 -19.55 -7.39 3.73
N ASP A 76 -20.27 -6.29 3.90
CA ASP A 76 -19.73 -4.93 3.85
C ASP A 76 -18.63 -4.69 4.89
N ALA A 77 -17.68 -3.83 4.57
CA ALA A 77 -16.57 -3.46 5.45
C ALA A 77 -16.53 -1.95 5.72
N LEU A 78 -16.29 -1.58 6.99
CA LEU A 78 -15.97 -0.21 7.38
C LEU A 78 -14.46 -0.12 7.57
N LEU A 79 -13.77 0.53 6.63
CA LEU A 79 -12.36 0.85 6.73
C LEU A 79 -12.21 2.09 7.61
N TYR A 80 -11.29 2.03 8.56
CA TYR A 80 -10.95 3.16 9.42
C TYR A 80 -9.47 3.49 9.26
N PHE A 81 -9.16 4.59 8.59
CA PHE A 81 -7.81 5.11 8.44
C PHE A 81 -7.50 6.12 9.54
N SER A 82 -6.33 6.03 10.12
CA SER A 82 -5.94 6.95 11.18
C SER A 82 -4.45 7.27 11.19
N MET A 83 -4.10 8.33 11.91
CA MET A 83 -2.74 8.83 12.05
C MET A 83 -1.80 7.80 12.72
N GLY A 84 -2.35 6.90 13.55
CA GLY A 84 -1.60 5.88 14.26
C GLY A 84 -0.91 6.36 15.52
N VAL A 85 0.32 5.88 15.77
CA VAL A 85 1.07 6.12 17.01
C VAL A 85 1.27 7.62 17.28
N GLY A 86 0.97 8.02 18.50
CA GLY A 86 0.98 9.43 18.94
C GLY A 86 -0.39 10.11 18.88
N CYS A 87 -1.44 9.38 18.49
CA CYS A 87 -2.81 9.87 18.45
C CYS A 87 -3.70 9.01 19.37
N ASP A 88 -3.82 9.37 20.65
CA ASP A 88 -4.66 8.65 21.63
C ASP A 88 -6.12 8.56 21.17
N GLY A 89 -6.68 9.63 20.59
CA GLY A 89 -8.04 9.64 20.05
C GLY A 89 -8.25 8.63 18.93
N CYS A 90 -7.22 8.40 18.10
CA CYS A 90 -7.29 7.42 17.03
C CYS A 90 -7.41 5.98 17.56
N PHE A 91 -6.69 5.65 18.63
CA PHE A 91 -6.82 4.34 19.28
C PHE A 91 -8.14 4.22 20.05
N ALA A 92 -8.55 5.26 20.78
CA ALA A 92 -9.82 5.27 21.52
C ALA A 92 -11.04 5.11 20.58
N GLN A 93 -10.94 5.51 19.32
CA GLN A 93 -12.00 5.38 18.33
C GLN A 93 -12.39 3.92 18.07
N ILE A 94 -11.44 2.98 18.08
CA ILE A 94 -11.70 1.58 17.73
C ILE A 94 -12.72 0.94 18.69
N PRO A 95 -12.48 0.87 20.03
CA PRO A 95 -13.43 0.29 20.95
C PRO A 95 -14.74 1.09 21.05
N GLU A 96 -14.71 2.40 20.76
CA GLU A 96 -15.92 3.25 20.75
C GLU A 96 -16.93 2.79 19.68
N ILE A 97 -16.46 2.33 18.51
CA ILE A 97 -17.34 2.00 17.39
C ILE A 97 -17.50 0.50 17.14
N GLU A 98 -16.61 -0.35 17.66
CA GLU A 98 -16.52 -1.78 17.31
C GLU A 98 -17.86 -2.52 17.50
N ALA A 99 -18.49 -2.35 18.65
CA ALA A 99 -19.77 -3.02 18.93
C ALA A 99 -20.88 -2.55 17.99
N ALA A 100 -20.93 -1.27 17.69
CA ALA A 100 -21.93 -0.69 16.80
C ALA A 100 -21.73 -1.06 15.33
N VAL A 101 -20.49 -1.24 14.87
CA VAL A 101 -20.12 -1.77 13.55
C VAL A 101 -20.61 -3.21 13.44
N THR A 102 -20.27 -4.05 14.44
CA THR A 102 -20.70 -5.45 14.46
C THR A 102 -22.21 -5.63 14.47
N GLN A 103 -22.93 -4.80 15.24
CA GLN A 103 -24.40 -4.82 15.28
C GLN A 103 -25.06 -4.52 13.92
N ARG A 104 -24.35 -3.79 13.04
CA ARG A 104 -24.80 -3.49 11.68
C ARG A 104 -24.37 -4.55 10.66
N GLY A 105 -23.75 -5.63 11.09
CA GLY A 105 -23.24 -6.68 10.21
C GLY A 105 -22.02 -6.28 9.39
N LEU A 106 -21.34 -5.19 9.76
CA LEU A 106 -20.13 -4.72 9.10
C LEU A 106 -18.86 -5.37 9.70
N THR A 107 -17.83 -5.52 8.89
CA THR A 107 -16.48 -5.83 9.38
C THR A 107 -15.69 -4.55 9.56
N LEU A 108 -15.19 -4.27 10.78
CA LEU A 108 -14.31 -3.14 11.05
C LEU A 108 -12.87 -3.49 10.66
N LEU A 109 -12.25 -2.68 9.80
CA LEU A 109 -10.85 -2.79 9.41
C LEU A 109 -10.10 -1.51 9.80
N PRO A 110 -9.50 -1.43 11.00
CA PRO A 110 -8.62 -0.32 11.37
C PRO A 110 -7.29 -0.43 10.61
N ILE A 111 -6.83 0.68 10.01
CA ILE A 111 -5.63 0.74 9.16
C ILE A 111 -4.72 1.84 9.67
N MET A 112 -3.47 1.50 10.00
CA MET A 112 -2.45 2.42 10.50
C MET A 112 -1.13 2.23 9.74
N VAL A 113 -0.29 3.27 9.74
CA VAL A 113 0.96 3.29 8.93
C VAL A 113 2.22 2.95 9.74
N ASP A 114 2.12 2.93 11.05
CA ASP A 114 3.27 2.69 11.94
C ASP A 114 3.65 1.20 11.99
N PRO A 115 4.90 0.87 12.39
CA PRO A 115 5.35 -0.51 12.55
C PRO A 115 4.49 -1.31 13.52
N ALA A 116 4.14 -2.55 13.15
CA ALA A 116 3.27 -3.43 13.94
C ALA A 116 3.60 -3.50 15.44
N PRO A 117 4.87 -3.61 15.89
CA PRO A 117 5.17 -3.64 17.33
C PRO A 117 4.76 -2.37 18.07
N LEU A 118 4.86 -1.19 17.44
CA LEU A 118 4.45 0.07 18.05
C LEU A 118 2.93 0.17 18.12
N VAL A 119 2.24 -0.20 17.04
CA VAL A 119 0.77 -0.22 17.00
C VAL A 119 0.21 -1.23 18.03
N SER A 120 0.81 -2.43 18.15
CA SER A 120 0.40 -3.44 19.12
C SER A 120 0.53 -2.95 20.58
N ASN A 121 1.62 -2.24 20.88
CA ASN A 121 1.83 -1.68 22.22
C ASN A 121 0.76 -0.64 22.56
N GLU A 122 0.43 0.24 21.61
CA GLU A 122 -0.63 1.21 21.79
C GLU A 122 -2.02 0.54 21.88
N ALA A 123 -2.32 -0.43 20.99
CA ALA A 123 -3.56 -1.18 21.04
C ALA A 123 -3.79 -1.83 22.41
N ALA A 124 -2.74 -2.42 23.00
CA ALA A 124 -2.80 -2.99 24.36
C ALA A 124 -3.12 -1.95 25.43
N ARG A 125 -2.62 -0.70 25.31
CA ARG A 125 -2.95 0.40 26.25
C ARG A 125 -4.43 0.75 26.23
N PHE A 126 -5.08 0.62 25.08
CA PHE A 126 -6.50 0.94 24.88
C PHE A 126 -7.42 -0.29 24.99
N GLY A 127 -6.86 -1.48 25.29
CA GLY A 127 -7.65 -2.73 25.42
C GLY A 127 -8.27 -3.15 24.08
N ILE A 128 -7.57 -2.90 22.97
CA ILE A 128 -8.04 -3.24 21.62
C ILE A 128 -7.61 -4.66 21.29
N ASP A 129 -8.58 -5.54 21.10
CA ASP A 129 -8.38 -6.94 20.67
C ASP A 129 -8.54 -7.07 19.13
N THR A 130 -9.23 -6.12 18.49
CA THR A 130 -9.40 -6.08 17.03
C THR A 130 -8.03 -5.95 16.35
N PRO A 131 -7.66 -6.86 15.43
CA PRO A 131 -6.41 -6.74 14.70
C PRO A 131 -6.37 -5.47 13.86
N ILE A 132 -5.29 -4.71 14.00
CA ILE A 132 -5.07 -3.48 13.22
C ILE A 132 -4.20 -3.80 12.02
N LEU A 133 -4.60 -3.37 10.83
CA LEU A 133 -3.89 -3.55 9.58
C LEU A 133 -2.75 -2.54 9.45
N ILE A 134 -1.61 -2.98 8.94
CA ILE A 134 -0.39 -2.18 8.83
C ILE A 134 -0.13 -1.80 7.37
N ASP A 135 -0.45 -0.57 7.01
CA ASP A 135 -0.20 0.01 5.70
C ASP A 135 1.15 0.73 5.67
N SER A 136 2.25 -0.02 5.72
CA SER A 136 3.60 0.54 5.69
C SER A 136 3.80 1.39 4.43
N GLY A 137 4.06 2.69 4.61
CA GLY A 137 4.25 3.66 3.52
C GLY A 137 2.96 4.22 2.95
N ALA A 138 1.82 4.05 3.65
CA ALA A 138 0.53 4.71 3.38
C ALA A 138 -0.06 4.48 1.97
N ARG A 139 0.34 3.40 1.26
CA ARG A 139 -0.08 3.16 -0.13
C ARG A 139 -1.58 2.91 -0.28
N VAL A 140 -2.16 2.17 0.66
CA VAL A 140 -3.61 1.94 0.68
C VAL A 140 -4.32 3.24 1.05
N ALA A 141 -3.85 3.94 2.08
CA ALA A 141 -4.41 5.22 2.48
C ALA A 141 -4.35 6.26 1.34
N GLU A 142 -3.25 6.32 0.58
CA GLU A 142 -3.13 7.17 -0.62
C GLU A 142 -4.14 6.80 -1.70
N ALA A 143 -4.28 5.49 -2.00
CA ALA A 143 -5.21 5.00 -3.01
C ALA A 143 -6.67 5.34 -2.68
N TYR A 144 -7.02 5.41 -1.39
CA TYR A 144 -8.34 5.83 -0.91
C TYR A 144 -8.48 7.36 -0.73
N GLY A 145 -7.42 8.16 -1.00
CA GLY A 145 -7.44 9.60 -0.83
C GLY A 145 -7.44 10.08 0.62
N MET A 146 -6.93 9.26 1.55
CA MET A 146 -6.97 9.52 2.99
C MET A 146 -5.75 10.29 3.51
N VAL A 147 -4.71 10.48 2.67
CA VAL A 147 -3.46 11.18 3.03
C VAL A 147 -3.55 12.67 2.69
N GLY A 148 -2.90 13.50 3.50
CA GLY A 148 -2.81 14.95 3.27
C GLY A 148 -4.08 15.75 3.58
N VAL A 149 -5.15 15.09 4.06
CA VAL A 149 -6.38 15.75 4.48
C VAL A 149 -6.17 16.42 5.84
N TYR A 150 -6.70 17.61 6.02
CA TYR A 150 -6.57 18.43 7.25
C TYR A 150 -5.13 18.70 7.73
N GLY A 151 -4.14 18.62 6.83
CA GLY A 151 -2.77 19.05 7.14
C GLY A 151 -1.93 18.01 7.89
N HIS A 152 -2.32 16.74 7.91
CA HIS A 152 -1.56 15.66 8.56
C HIS A 152 -0.30 15.21 7.79
N GLY A 153 0.12 15.97 6.76
CA GLY A 153 1.32 15.68 5.97
C GLY A 153 1.18 14.39 5.16
N ASP A 154 2.12 13.49 5.35
CA ASP A 154 2.20 12.18 4.69
C ASP A 154 1.48 11.05 5.45
N ARG A 155 0.72 11.40 6.50
CA ARG A 155 -0.06 10.45 7.28
C ARG A 155 -1.55 10.49 6.92
N PRO A 156 -2.26 9.37 7.06
CA PRO A 156 -3.72 9.37 6.93
C PRO A 156 -4.35 10.28 7.99
N SER A 157 -5.39 10.99 7.59
CA SER A 157 -6.27 11.68 8.54
C SER A 157 -7.25 10.72 9.20
N HIS A 158 -8.01 11.20 10.17
CA HIS A 158 -9.09 10.43 10.80
C HIS A 158 -10.25 10.26 9.80
N SER A 159 -10.28 9.14 9.08
CA SER A 159 -11.14 8.95 7.91
C SER A 159 -11.75 7.57 7.87
N PHE A 160 -12.96 7.50 7.30
CA PHE A 160 -13.68 6.25 7.14
C PHE A 160 -14.10 6.06 5.69
N ALA A 161 -14.17 4.79 5.25
CA ALA A 161 -14.77 4.39 4.00
C ALA A 161 -15.64 3.14 4.21
N LEU A 162 -16.90 3.20 3.78
CA LEU A 162 -17.75 2.03 3.65
C LEU A 162 -17.49 1.39 2.29
N VAL A 163 -17.10 0.12 2.30
CA VAL A 163 -16.97 -0.68 1.09
C VAL A 163 -18.02 -1.78 1.12
N ARG A 164 -18.82 -1.86 0.07
CA ARG A 164 -19.87 -2.85 -0.11
C ARG A 164 -19.31 -4.22 -0.48
N ASP A 165 -20.06 -5.25 -0.28
CA ASP A 165 -19.74 -6.62 -0.64
C ASP A 165 -19.50 -6.82 -2.15
N ASP A 166 -20.07 -5.94 -3.00
CA ASP A 166 -19.84 -5.88 -4.45
C ASP A 166 -18.53 -5.15 -4.84
N GLY A 167 -17.76 -4.65 -3.85
CA GLY A 167 -16.53 -3.91 -4.03
C GLY A 167 -16.71 -2.42 -4.30
N SER A 168 -17.93 -1.88 -4.34
CA SER A 168 -18.17 -0.45 -4.52
C SER A 168 -17.91 0.35 -3.24
N ILE A 169 -17.47 1.61 -3.39
CA ILE A 169 -17.38 2.55 -2.27
C ILE A 169 -18.76 3.17 -2.04
N GLY A 170 -19.41 2.80 -0.96
CA GLY A 170 -20.74 3.30 -0.60
C GLY A 170 -20.69 4.68 0.08
N TRP A 171 -19.62 4.98 0.82
CA TRP A 171 -19.51 6.23 1.56
C TRP A 171 -18.04 6.49 1.96
N VAL A 172 -17.64 7.77 2.00
CA VAL A 172 -16.34 8.24 2.49
C VAL A 172 -16.54 9.47 3.35
N ARG A 173 -15.85 9.52 4.49
CA ARG A 173 -15.86 10.69 5.37
C ARG A 173 -14.49 10.94 5.98
N HIS A 174 -14.10 12.20 6.02
CA HIS A 174 -12.91 12.68 6.71
C HIS A 174 -13.33 13.56 7.88
N TYR A 175 -12.68 13.42 9.01
CA TYR A 175 -12.90 14.23 10.21
C TYR A 175 -11.62 15.01 10.55
N ALA A 176 -11.81 16.26 10.95
CA ALA A 176 -10.71 17.08 11.49
C ALA A 176 -10.38 16.69 12.94
N GLU A 177 -11.37 16.17 13.65
CA GLU A 177 -11.25 15.66 15.00
C GLU A 177 -10.62 14.26 15.01
N MET A 178 -9.77 13.99 16.02
CA MET A 178 -9.11 12.68 16.16
C MET A 178 -9.97 11.65 16.92
N PHE A 179 -11.19 12.00 17.29
CA PHE A 179 -12.18 11.13 17.90
C PHE A 179 -13.57 11.62 17.54
N VAL A 180 -14.42 10.71 17.09
CA VAL A 180 -15.81 10.97 16.74
C VAL A 180 -16.71 10.04 17.55
N PRO A 181 -17.63 10.56 18.37
CA PRO A 181 -18.58 9.71 19.10
C PRO A 181 -19.35 8.78 18.16
N ALA A 182 -19.55 7.52 18.58
CA ALA A 182 -20.26 6.53 17.75
C ALA A 182 -21.61 7.05 17.22
N ALA A 183 -22.38 7.72 18.04
CA ALA A 183 -23.67 8.27 17.63
C ALA A 183 -23.55 9.29 16.47
N ALA A 184 -22.51 10.11 16.47
CA ALA A 184 -22.25 11.08 15.40
C ALA A 184 -21.82 10.37 14.12
N LEU A 185 -20.87 9.43 14.21
CA LEU A 185 -20.41 8.65 13.07
C LEU A 185 -21.57 7.91 12.39
N PHE A 186 -22.36 7.17 13.17
CA PHE A 186 -23.44 6.36 12.62
C PHE A 186 -24.63 7.16 12.14
N SER A 187 -24.87 8.38 12.65
CA SER A 187 -25.89 9.28 12.08
C SER A 187 -25.59 9.67 10.62
N GLU A 188 -24.29 9.67 10.24
CA GLU A 188 -23.87 9.96 8.86
C GLU A 188 -23.74 8.67 8.01
N LEU A 189 -23.36 7.55 8.64
CA LEU A 189 -23.13 6.27 7.96
C LEU A 189 -24.44 5.51 7.67
N ASP A 190 -25.39 5.47 8.62
CA ASP A 190 -26.61 4.66 8.51
C ASP A 190 -27.42 4.94 7.24
N PRO A 191 -27.61 6.20 6.78
CA PRO A 191 -28.28 6.45 5.50
C PRO A 191 -27.56 5.84 4.28
N ALA A 192 -26.24 5.71 4.36
CA ALA A 192 -25.47 5.07 3.31
C ALA A 192 -25.57 3.53 3.35
N LEU A 193 -25.93 2.91 4.47
CA LEU A 193 -26.16 1.47 4.56
C LEU A 193 -27.51 1.05 3.93
N GLU A 194 -28.45 1.96 3.85
CA GLU A 194 -29.80 1.73 3.31
C GLU A 194 -29.91 2.03 1.79
N ALA A 195 -28.88 2.65 1.21
CA ALA A 195 -28.86 3.08 -0.19
C ALA A 195 -28.39 1.97 -1.12
#